data_0ba8fcf7c9696cfe509c7d48523f9605
#
_entry.id   0ba8fcf7c9696cfe509c7d48523f9605
#
_cell.length_a   1.000
_cell.length_b   1.000
_cell.length_c   1.000
_cell.angle_alpha   90.00
_cell.angle_beta   90.00
_cell.angle_gamma   90.00
#
_symmetry.space_group_name_H-M   'P 1'
#
loop_
_entity.id
_entity.type
_entity.pdbx_description
1 polymer ?
#
loop_
_entity_poly.entity_id
_entity_poly.type
_entity_poly.pdbx_seq_one_letter_code
_entity_poly.pdbx_strand_id
1 'polypeptide(L)'
;MNDLAYCRGDKSISRNDKFTSNRNDIENLIHVDQIWEYLKFKCGDILAVSDLRGKNKEKFSYSELADLITKVSKSFKNYGLVKGDVVTVISENSPRWLIADQGLMRLGAINAVRGINSPSVELDYIIEHSNSVGLIVQSKETWLKLNQKEELKKRL
;
A
#
# COMPACT_ATOMS: atom_id res chain seq x y z
N MET A 1 -16.72 17.68 -9.41
CA MET A 1 -17.82 17.62 -8.41
C MET A 1 -18.81 16.60 -8.93
N ASN A 2 -18.73 15.34 -8.53
CA ASN A 2 -19.82 14.32 -8.70
C ASN A 2 -19.36 12.88 -8.78
N ASP A 3 -18.19 12.52 -8.23
CA ASP A 3 -17.69 11.14 -8.41
C ASP A 3 -17.64 10.28 -7.13
N LEU A 4 -18.25 10.75 -6.05
CA LEU A 4 -18.52 9.92 -4.86
C LEU A 4 -19.80 9.09 -4.97
N ALA A 5 -20.48 9.15 -6.11
CA ALA A 5 -21.75 8.43 -6.34
C ALA A 5 -21.59 6.96 -6.75
N TYR A 6 -20.38 6.46 -6.92
CA TYR A 6 -20.13 5.12 -7.46
C TYR A 6 -20.29 3.96 -6.49
N CYS A 7 -20.40 4.21 -5.20
CA CYS A 7 -20.69 3.16 -4.22
C CYS A 7 -22.18 2.92 -3.98
N ARG A 8 -23.06 3.42 -4.85
CA ARG A 8 -24.49 3.09 -4.81
C ARG A 8 -24.77 1.75 -5.49
N GLY A 9 -24.28 0.67 -4.91
CA GLY A 9 -24.94 -0.60 -5.08
C GLY A 9 -26.14 -0.62 -4.12
N ASP A 10 -27.37 -0.61 -4.66
CA ASP A 10 -28.60 -0.89 -3.92
C ASP A 10 -28.60 -2.31 -3.35
N LYS A 11 -27.77 -2.56 -2.33
CA LYS A 11 -28.02 -3.65 -1.40
C LYS A 11 -28.68 -3.01 -0.18
N SER A 12 -30.02 -3.15 -0.10
CA SER A 12 -30.76 -2.93 1.12
C SER A 12 -30.04 -3.68 2.26
N ILE A 13 -29.29 -2.93 3.06
CA ILE A 13 -28.59 -3.48 4.21
C ILE A 13 -29.66 -3.95 5.18
N SER A 14 -29.76 -5.27 5.37
CA SER A 14 -30.62 -5.86 6.36
C SER A 14 -30.23 -5.30 7.72
N ARG A 15 -31.20 -4.78 8.47
CA ARG A 15 -31.02 -4.21 9.83
C ARG A 15 -30.46 -5.17 10.88
N ASN A 16 -30.09 -6.39 10.52
CA ASN A 16 -29.60 -7.44 11.41
C ASN A 16 -28.11 -7.73 11.34
N ASP A 17 -27.34 -6.97 10.55
CA ASP A 17 -25.89 -7.12 10.58
C ASP A 17 -25.35 -6.56 11.89
N LYS A 18 -24.76 -7.45 12.70
CA LYS A 18 -24.15 -7.19 14.02
C LYS A 18 -22.94 -6.24 13.99
N PHE A 19 -22.72 -5.51 12.93
CA PHE A 19 -21.80 -4.39 12.87
C PHE A 19 -22.54 -3.16 13.38
N THR A 20 -22.28 -2.80 14.63
CA THR A 20 -22.77 -1.56 15.20
C THR A 20 -22.46 -0.40 14.25
N SER A 21 -23.47 0.37 13.90
CA SER A 21 -23.46 1.50 12.96
C SER A 21 -22.32 2.51 13.16
N ASN A 22 -21.68 2.51 14.31
CA ASN A 22 -20.66 3.49 14.69
C ASN A 22 -19.23 3.18 14.21
N ARG A 23 -18.91 1.98 13.68
CA ARG A 23 -17.57 1.66 13.17
C ARG A 23 -17.41 1.81 11.66
N ASN A 24 -18.50 2.01 10.94
CA ASN A 24 -18.54 1.94 9.48
C ASN A 24 -18.81 3.28 8.79
N ASP A 25 -18.92 4.35 9.53
CA ASP A 25 -19.05 5.68 8.95
C ASP A 25 -17.66 6.28 8.80
N ILE A 26 -17.39 6.86 7.63
CA ILE A 26 -16.09 7.45 7.30
C ILE A 26 -15.68 8.52 8.32
N GLU A 27 -16.66 9.19 8.91
CA GLU A 27 -16.49 10.22 9.95
C GLU A 27 -15.94 9.65 11.28
N ASN A 28 -16.06 8.33 11.49
CA ASN A 28 -15.59 7.64 12.69
C ASN A 28 -14.22 6.97 12.51
N LEU A 29 -13.59 7.12 11.36
CA LEU A 29 -12.24 6.60 11.15
C LEU A 29 -11.23 7.45 11.93
N ILE A 30 -10.49 6.80 12.84
CA ILE A 30 -9.46 7.45 13.65
C ILE A 30 -8.12 7.48 12.91
N HIS A 31 -7.85 6.45 12.10
CA HIS A 31 -6.61 6.28 11.36
C HIS A 31 -6.89 6.00 9.89
N VAL A 32 -6.04 6.52 9.00
CA VAL A 32 -6.21 6.38 7.54
C VAL A 32 -6.19 4.92 7.09
N ASP A 33 -5.45 4.04 7.74
CA ASP A 33 -5.37 2.62 7.41
C ASP A 33 -6.71 1.88 7.60
N GLN A 34 -7.62 2.40 8.42
CA GLN A 34 -8.96 1.85 8.64
C GLN A 34 -9.87 2.01 7.42
N ILE A 35 -9.50 2.87 6.46
CA ILE A 35 -10.29 3.10 5.25
C ILE A 35 -10.49 1.82 4.44
N TRP A 36 -9.52 0.92 4.44
CA TRP A 36 -9.59 -0.32 3.67
C TRP A 36 -10.63 -1.29 4.19
N GLU A 37 -10.79 -1.41 5.50
CA GLU A 37 -11.86 -2.22 6.12
C GLU A 37 -13.24 -1.60 5.87
N TYR A 38 -13.32 -0.27 5.94
CA TYR A 38 -14.55 0.45 5.60
C TYR A 38 -14.94 0.24 4.14
N LEU A 39 -14.00 0.40 3.19
CA LEU A 39 -14.24 0.22 1.77
C LEU A 39 -14.56 -1.24 1.42
N LYS A 40 -13.91 -2.19 2.06
CA LYS A 40 -14.23 -3.61 1.94
C LYS A 40 -15.69 -3.88 2.34
N PHE A 41 -16.13 -3.28 3.43
CA PHE A 41 -17.52 -3.44 3.89
C PHE A 41 -18.53 -2.77 2.95
N LYS A 42 -18.25 -1.54 2.50
CA LYS A 42 -19.19 -0.77 1.68
C LYS A 42 -19.20 -1.15 0.20
N CYS A 43 -18.05 -1.48 -0.35
CA CYS A 43 -17.79 -1.60 -1.79
C CYS A 43 -17.08 -2.91 -2.18
N GLY A 44 -17.11 -3.93 -1.34
CA GLY A 44 -16.26 -5.13 -1.42
C GLY A 44 -16.11 -5.74 -2.81
N ASP A 45 -17.18 -5.92 -3.54
CA ASP A 45 -17.20 -6.55 -4.87
C ASP A 45 -16.90 -5.56 -6.02
N ILE A 46 -16.82 -4.26 -5.73
CA ILE A 46 -16.55 -3.23 -6.74
C ILE A 46 -15.07 -3.24 -7.10
N LEU A 47 -14.76 -3.03 -8.38
CA LEU A 47 -13.39 -2.88 -8.86
C LEU A 47 -12.74 -1.65 -8.21
N ALA A 48 -11.67 -1.86 -7.43
CA ALA A 48 -10.94 -0.81 -6.75
C ALA A 48 -9.79 -0.26 -7.60
N VAL A 49 -9.03 -1.16 -8.23
CA VAL A 49 -7.85 -0.80 -9.02
C VAL A 49 -7.69 -1.73 -10.20
N SER A 50 -7.25 -1.18 -11.32
CA SER A 50 -6.95 -1.92 -12.54
C SER A 50 -5.66 -1.38 -13.17
N ASP A 51 -4.70 -2.25 -13.40
CA ASP A 51 -3.54 -1.97 -14.25
C ASP A 51 -3.66 -2.77 -15.55
N LEU A 52 -3.80 -2.06 -16.64
CA LEU A 52 -3.92 -2.63 -17.98
C LEU A 52 -2.59 -2.64 -18.74
N ARG A 53 -1.52 -2.14 -18.11
CA ARG A 53 -0.17 -2.12 -18.66
C ARG A 53 0.51 -3.47 -18.48
N GLY A 54 1.43 -3.76 -19.37
CA GLY A 54 2.22 -4.99 -19.29
C GLY A 54 1.48 -6.26 -19.70
N LYS A 55 2.16 -7.41 -19.52
CA LYS A 55 1.64 -8.73 -19.91
C LYS A 55 0.58 -9.27 -18.94
N ASN A 56 0.70 -8.95 -17.67
CA ASN A 56 -0.21 -9.40 -16.62
C ASN A 56 -1.09 -8.22 -16.19
N LYS A 57 -2.28 -8.16 -16.77
CA LYS A 57 -3.31 -7.20 -16.39
C LYS A 57 -3.81 -7.54 -14.99
N GLU A 58 -3.53 -6.67 -14.02
CA GLU A 58 -3.96 -6.87 -12.64
C GLU A 58 -5.24 -6.06 -12.36
N LYS A 59 -6.19 -6.70 -11.71
CA LYS A 59 -7.44 -6.07 -11.26
C LYS A 59 -7.76 -6.59 -9.88
N PHE A 60 -8.14 -5.70 -8.99
CA PHE A 60 -8.53 -6.06 -7.63
C PHE A 60 -9.81 -5.31 -7.24
N SER A 61 -10.75 -6.01 -6.64
CA SER A 61 -11.87 -5.43 -5.94
C SER A 61 -11.40 -4.77 -4.63
N TYR A 62 -12.26 -3.98 -4.00
CA TYR A 62 -11.96 -3.41 -2.68
C TYR A 62 -11.72 -4.49 -1.62
N SER A 63 -12.45 -5.61 -1.69
CA SER A 63 -12.26 -6.73 -0.78
C SER A 63 -10.89 -7.38 -0.95
N GLU A 64 -10.52 -7.72 -2.19
CA GLU A 64 -9.22 -8.32 -2.50
C GLU A 64 -8.07 -7.41 -2.12
N LEU A 65 -8.19 -6.12 -2.42
CA LEU A 65 -7.16 -5.13 -2.11
C LEU A 65 -6.96 -4.99 -0.60
N ALA A 66 -8.03 -4.88 0.19
CA ALA A 66 -7.97 -4.80 1.64
C ALA A 66 -7.31 -6.06 2.26
N ASP A 67 -7.64 -7.25 1.73
CA ASP A 67 -7.05 -8.50 2.21
C ASP A 67 -5.56 -8.59 1.87
N LEU A 68 -5.15 -8.15 0.67
CA LEU A 68 -3.75 -8.11 0.26
C LEU A 68 -2.95 -7.12 1.12
N ILE A 69 -3.47 -5.92 1.35
CA ILE A 69 -2.85 -4.91 2.23
C ILE A 69 -2.64 -5.49 3.63
N THR A 70 -3.66 -6.18 4.18
CA THR A 70 -3.57 -6.81 5.50
C THR A 70 -2.51 -7.92 5.53
N LYS A 71 -2.43 -8.75 4.49
CA LYS A 71 -1.43 -9.82 4.38
C LYS A 71 -0.01 -9.25 4.29
N VAL A 72 0.18 -8.23 3.46
CA VAL A 72 1.49 -7.59 3.27
C VAL A 72 1.95 -6.90 4.56
N SER A 73 1.06 -6.19 5.26
CA SER A 73 1.39 -5.58 6.56
C SER A 73 1.86 -6.62 7.59
N LYS A 74 1.18 -7.77 7.66
CA LYS A 74 1.62 -8.90 8.51
C LYS A 74 2.97 -9.46 8.09
N SER A 75 3.23 -9.57 6.78
CA SER A 75 4.52 -10.03 6.27
C SER A 75 5.65 -9.07 6.65
N PHE A 76 5.45 -7.77 6.51
CA PHE A 76 6.43 -6.76 6.93
C PHE A 76 6.76 -6.88 8.42
N LYS A 77 5.73 -7.06 9.27
CA LYS A 77 5.95 -7.31 10.69
C LYS A 77 6.77 -8.59 10.95
N ASN A 78 6.52 -9.66 10.18
CA ASN A 78 7.28 -10.91 10.31
C ASN A 78 8.74 -10.77 9.85
N TYR A 79 9.03 -9.83 8.95
CA TYR A 79 10.40 -9.45 8.56
C TYR A 79 11.08 -8.52 9.58
N GLY A 80 10.42 -8.20 10.67
CA GLY A 80 10.98 -7.41 11.76
C GLY A 80 10.69 -5.91 11.69
N LEU A 81 9.94 -5.43 10.69
CA LEU A 81 9.56 -4.02 10.65
C LEU A 81 8.58 -3.67 11.78
N VAL A 82 8.78 -2.51 12.37
CA VAL A 82 7.94 -1.99 13.45
C VAL A 82 7.42 -0.59 13.13
N LYS A 83 6.49 -0.11 13.94
CA LYS A 83 5.96 1.25 13.83
C LYS A 83 7.08 2.28 13.96
N GLY A 84 7.10 3.23 13.03
CA GLY A 84 8.09 4.30 12.97
C GLY A 84 9.31 3.99 12.11
N ASP A 85 9.50 2.74 11.70
CA ASP A 85 10.55 2.38 10.75
C ASP A 85 10.35 3.08 9.41
N VAL A 86 11.45 3.52 8.82
CA VAL A 86 11.42 4.12 7.47
C VAL A 86 11.80 3.05 6.46
N VAL A 87 10.99 2.93 5.41
CA VAL A 87 11.22 2.01 4.29
C VAL A 87 11.23 2.80 2.99
N THR A 88 12.31 2.71 2.23
CA THR A 88 12.34 3.29 0.88
C THR A 88 11.61 2.39 -0.10
N VAL A 89 10.71 2.98 -0.90
CA VAL A 89 9.96 2.27 -1.94
C VAL A 89 10.28 2.89 -3.29
N ILE A 90 10.93 2.12 -4.16
CA ILE A 90 11.31 2.54 -5.52
C ILE A 90 10.47 1.77 -6.53
N SER A 91 9.43 2.41 -7.02
CA SER A 91 8.45 1.78 -7.92
C SER A 91 7.72 2.82 -8.77
N GLU A 92 7.16 2.38 -9.89
CA GLU A 92 6.09 3.10 -10.58
C GLU A 92 4.75 2.88 -9.88
N ASN A 93 3.80 3.76 -10.14
CA ASN A 93 2.43 3.58 -9.68
C ASN A 93 1.84 2.31 -10.28
N SER A 94 1.47 1.38 -9.42
CA SER A 94 0.88 0.09 -9.78
C SER A 94 0.03 -0.44 -8.63
N PRO A 95 -0.83 -1.44 -8.85
CA PRO A 95 -1.54 -2.09 -7.76
C PRO A 95 -0.60 -2.67 -6.70
N ARG A 96 0.54 -3.21 -7.10
CA ARG A 96 1.54 -3.76 -6.19
C ARG A 96 2.23 -2.69 -5.34
N TRP A 97 2.54 -1.53 -5.95
CA TRP A 97 3.02 -0.38 -5.22
C TRP A 97 2.01 0.08 -4.17
N LEU A 98 0.73 0.20 -4.56
CA LEU A 98 -0.34 0.60 -3.64
C LEU A 98 -0.48 -0.38 -2.47
N ILE A 99 -0.42 -1.69 -2.73
CA ILE A 99 -0.50 -2.73 -1.70
C ILE A 99 0.69 -2.62 -0.73
N ALA A 100 1.89 -2.41 -1.23
CA ALA A 100 3.09 -2.25 -0.39
C ALA A 100 3.01 -0.97 0.45
N ASP A 101 2.68 0.16 -0.17
CA ASP A 101 2.52 1.46 0.49
C ASP A 101 1.51 1.40 1.62
N GLN A 102 0.32 0.91 1.33
CA GLN A 102 -0.75 0.81 2.32
C GLN A 102 -0.48 -0.26 3.39
N GLY A 103 0.26 -1.31 3.03
CA GLY A 103 0.74 -2.32 3.98
C GLY A 103 1.72 -1.76 5.00
N LEU A 104 2.64 -0.89 4.59
CA LEU A 104 3.56 -0.16 5.46
C LEU A 104 2.80 0.85 6.33
N MET A 105 1.89 1.62 5.74
CA MET A 105 1.04 2.57 6.47
C MET A 105 0.23 1.86 7.57
N ARG A 106 -0.33 0.68 7.28
CA ARG A 106 -1.09 -0.12 8.25
C ARG A 106 -0.22 -0.63 9.42
N LEU A 107 1.05 -0.87 9.16
CA LEU A 107 2.03 -1.21 10.21
C LEU A 107 2.43 0.02 11.05
N GLY A 108 2.18 1.23 10.55
CA GLY A 108 2.66 2.48 11.11
C GLY A 108 4.10 2.80 10.74
N ALA A 109 4.63 2.16 9.70
CA ALA A 109 5.91 2.48 9.09
C ALA A 109 5.80 3.71 8.19
N ILE A 110 6.93 4.31 7.86
CA ILE A 110 7.05 5.54 7.07
C ILE A 110 7.60 5.18 5.69
N ASN A 111 6.94 5.66 4.64
CA ASN A 111 7.39 5.46 3.27
C ASN A 111 8.25 6.61 2.76
N ALA A 112 9.46 6.30 2.27
CA ALA A 112 10.27 7.19 1.46
C ALA A 112 10.16 6.76 -0.02
N VAL A 113 9.22 7.37 -0.77
CA VAL A 113 8.84 6.91 -2.12
C VAL A 113 9.62 7.62 -3.21
N ARG A 114 10.08 6.87 -4.23
CA ARG A 114 10.67 7.40 -5.47
C ARG A 114 10.27 6.56 -6.69
N GLY A 115 10.19 7.25 -7.83
CA GLY A 115 9.98 6.60 -9.12
C GLY A 115 11.24 5.88 -9.62
N ILE A 116 11.07 4.83 -10.42
CA ILE A 116 12.17 4.04 -10.99
C ILE A 116 13.03 4.81 -12.01
N ASN A 117 12.53 5.94 -12.50
CA ASN A 117 13.22 6.79 -13.48
C ASN A 117 14.13 7.83 -12.83
N SER A 118 14.14 7.93 -11.50
CA SER A 118 15.09 8.82 -10.81
C SER A 118 16.54 8.39 -11.07
N PRO A 119 17.47 9.34 -11.17
CA PRO A 119 18.89 9.03 -11.27
C PRO A 119 19.38 8.21 -10.09
N SER A 120 20.34 7.31 -10.30
CA SER A 120 20.87 6.43 -9.24
C SER A 120 21.42 7.21 -8.05
N VAL A 121 22.05 8.34 -8.28
CA VAL A 121 22.57 9.24 -7.23
C VAL A 121 21.44 9.77 -6.33
N GLU A 122 20.29 10.11 -6.91
CA GLU A 122 19.12 10.55 -6.15
C GLU A 122 18.53 9.40 -5.33
N LEU A 123 18.46 8.19 -5.92
CA LEU A 123 17.96 7.01 -5.21
C LEU A 123 18.83 6.65 -4.01
N ASP A 124 20.16 6.65 -4.19
CA ASP A 124 21.10 6.39 -3.11
C ASP A 124 20.99 7.45 -2.01
N TYR A 125 20.90 8.74 -2.40
CA TYR A 125 20.71 9.85 -1.46
C TYR A 125 19.44 9.69 -0.61
N ILE A 126 18.32 9.34 -1.23
CA ILE A 126 17.04 9.18 -0.52
C ILE A 126 17.13 8.03 0.51
N ILE A 127 17.70 6.90 0.12
CA ILE A 127 17.87 5.75 1.02
C ILE A 127 18.73 6.13 2.23
N GLU A 128 19.82 6.87 1.99
CA GLU A 128 20.74 7.29 3.04
C GLU A 128 20.11 8.38 3.92
N HIS A 129 19.58 9.44 3.31
CA HIS A 129 19.02 10.59 4.03
C HIS A 129 17.79 10.23 4.86
N SER A 130 16.96 9.30 4.38
CA SER A 130 15.79 8.83 5.12
C SER A 130 16.13 7.88 6.28
N ASN A 131 17.37 7.43 6.41
CA ASN A 131 17.78 6.39 7.34
C ASN A 131 16.93 5.13 7.23
N SER A 132 16.57 4.75 5.99
CA SER A 132 15.73 3.59 5.75
C SER A 132 16.34 2.32 6.30
N VAL A 133 15.52 1.54 7.01
CA VAL A 133 15.85 0.22 7.54
C VAL A 133 15.35 -0.90 6.63
N GLY A 134 14.64 -0.56 5.57
CA GLY A 134 14.11 -1.48 4.57
C GLY A 134 14.07 -0.83 3.18
N LEU A 135 14.13 -1.67 2.16
CA LEU A 135 14.07 -1.25 0.76
C LEU A 135 13.14 -2.17 -0.03
N ILE A 136 12.15 -1.59 -0.68
CA ILE A 136 11.27 -2.26 -1.62
C ILE A 136 11.55 -1.72 -3.01
N VAL A 137 11.87 -2.59 -3.95
CA VAL A 137 12.12 -2.22 -5.34
C VAL A 137 11.16 -2.97 -6.27
N GLN A 138 10.73 -2.31 -7.33
CA GLN A 138 9.79 -2.89 -8.29
C GLN A 138 10.35 -4.13 -9.00
N SER A 139 11.65 -4.14 -9.28
CA SER A 139 12.28 -5.21 -10.05
C SER A 139 13.77 -5.37 -9.74
N LYS A 140 14.35 -6.48 -10.20
CA LYS A 140 15.78 -6.71 -10.14
C LYS A 140 16.57 -5.63 -10.88
N GLU A 141 16.05 -5.15 -12.01
CA GLU A 141 16.69 -4.09 -12.81
C GLU A 141 16.76 -2.79 -11.98
N THR A 142 15.71 -2.45 -11.24
CA THR A 142 15.71 -1.29 -10.34
C THR A 142 16.77 -1.44 -9.26
N TRP A 143 16.89 -2.62 -8.65
CA TRP A 143 17.95 -2.92 -7.69
C TRP A 143 19.35 -2.75 -8.31
N LEU A 144 19.54 -3.20 -9.56
CA LEU A 144 20.84 -3.11 -10.23
C LEU A 144 21.27 -1.69 -10.57
N LYS A 145 20.36 -0.72 -10.60
CA LYS A 145 20.67 0.71 -10.79
C LYS A 145 21.31 1.37 -9.58
N LEU A 146 21.14 0.83 -8.37
CA LEU A 146 21.70 1.41 -7.15
C LEU A 146 23.23 1.27 -7.13
N ASN A 147 23.93 2.33 -6.74
CA ASN A 147 25.40 2.34 -6.73
C ASN A 147 25.98 1.68 -5.46
N GLN A 148 25.30 1.82 -4.33
CA GLN A 148 25.79 1.41 -3.01
C GLN A 148 25.23 0.06 -2.55
N LYS A 149 25.02 -0.88 -3.47
CA LYS A 149 24.36 -2.17 -3.20
C LYS A 149 24.97 -2.98 -2.05
N GLU A 150 26.28 -3.04 -1.98
CA GLU A 150 26.97 -3.83 -0.96
C GLU A 150 26.88 -3.19 0.43
N GLU A 151 26.88 -1.86 0.50
CA GLU A 151 26.68 -1.12 1.74
C GLU A 151 25.22 -1.27 2.22
N LEU A 152 24.26 -1.17 1.30
CA LEU A 152 22.84 -1.38 1.58
C LEU A 152 22.57 -2.77 2.13
N LYS A 153 23.14 -3.82 1.54
CA LYS A 153 22.98 -5.20 2.02
C LYS A 153 23.46 -5.43 3.45
N LYS A 154 24.48 -4.67 3.89
CA LYS A 154 24.98 -4.76 5.26
C LYS A 154 24.10 -4.02 6.27
N ARG A 155 23.38 -3.00 5.79
CA ARG A 155 22.56 -2.13 6.63
C ARG A 155 21.12 -2.61 6.75
N LEU A 156 20.59 -3.26 5.70
CA LEU A 156 19.23 -3.80 5.61
C LEU A 156 19.18 -5.27 6.00
#